data_2e31686cf7255ce24ed8f36e32e20f02
#
_entry.id   2e31686cf7255ce24ed8f36e32e20f02
#
_cell.length_a   1.000
_cell.length_b   1.000
_cell.length_c   1.000
_cell.angle_alpha   90.00
_cell.angle_beta   90.00
_cell.angle_gamma   90.00
#
_symmetry.space_group_name_H-M   'P 1'
#
loop_
_entity.id
_entity.type
_entity.pdbx_description
1 polymer ?
#
loop_
_entity_poly.entity_id
_entity_poly.type
_entity_poly.pdbx_seq_one_letter_code
_entity_poly.pdbx_strand_id
1 'polypeptide(L)'
;MLTITFDQLGLAPGHRVLDVGAGFGRHVFECARRGADVVALDYAEDEVIETRATLGGMVDAGQIDIDRFKGVLRGDATRLPFADHSFDVVITSEVLEHIQDDVAAIAEMVRVLKPGGHFAATVPAWFPEKINWMLSDEYHAPKSEGGHVRIYSATELSAKLRTAGLDLQGHHRAHALHSPYWWLKCAVGPRNDDNAAVRRYREFLEWDITEQPRVTEVADRLLSPILGKSIVFYGVKSRGVHPDREHAVR
;
A
#
# COMPACT_ATOMS: atom_id res chain seq x y z
N MET A 1 -4.99 -6.49 8.16
CA MET A 1 -3.84 -5.88 8.85
C MET A 1 -3.35 -4.68 8.06
N LEU A 2 -3.05 -3.56 8.74
CA LEU A 2 -2.58 -2.33 8.11
C LEU A 2 -1.05 -2.35 7.98
N THR A 3 -0.53 -1.98 6.81
CA THR A 3 0.91 -1.90 6.55
C THR A 3 1.44 -0.49 6.80
N ILE A 4 0.61 0.51 6.50
CA ILE A 4 0.94 1.93 6.64
C ILE A 4 0.70 2.36 8.09
N THR A 5 1.65 3.12 8.66
CA THR A 5 1.49 3.80 9.95
C THR A 5 0.86 5.17 9.70
N PHE A 6 -0.40 5.32 10.08
CA PHE A 6 -1.19 6.52 9.77
C PHE A 6 -0.67 7.80 10.43
N ASP A 7 -0.02 7.68 11.58
CA ASP A 7 0.60 8.83 12.25
C ASP A 7 1.76 9.44 11.43
N GLN A 8 2.43 8.62 10.61
CA GLN A 8 3.47 9.08 9.69
C GLN A 8 2.90 9.59 8.36
N LEU A 9 1.67 9.18 8.01
CA LEU A 9 1.01 9.58 6.78
C LEU A 9 0.51 11.04 6.81
N GLY A 10 0.41 11.67 7.98
CA GLY A 10 -0.11 13.03 8.11
C GLY A 10 -1.60 13.14 7.76
N LEU A 11 -2.36 12.04 7.89
CA LEU A 11 -3.79 12.02 7.62
C LEU A 11 -4.56 12.84 8.67
N ALA A 12 -5.47 13.70 8.20
CA ALA A 12 -6.36 14.49 9.04
C ALA A 12 -7.83 14.31 8.61
N PRO A 13 -8.80 14.49 9.51
CA PRO A 13 -10.22 14.50 9.16
C PRO A 13 -10.51 15.53 8.05
N GLY A 14 -11.33 15.14 7.08
CA GLY A 14 -11.67 15.96 5.92
C GLY A 14 -10.63 15.97 4.79
N HIS A 15 -9.45 15.34 4.96
CA HIS A 15 -8.55 15.13 3.85
C HIS A 15 -9.20 14.26 2.78
N ARG A 16 -9.00 14.62 1.51
CA ARG A 16 -9.37 13.76 0.37
C ARG A 16 -8.25 12.75 0.13
N VAL A 17 -8.58 11.48 0.28
CA VAL A 17 -7.64 10.36 0.14
C VAL A 17 -7.98 9.58 -1.12
N LEU A 18 -6.95 9.24 -1.91
CA LEU A 18 -7.02 8.25 -2.98
C LEU A 18 -6.19 7.04 -2.58
N ASP A 19 -6.79 5.86 -2.56
CA ASP A 19 -6.09 4.58 -2.48
C ASP A 19 -6.05 3.93 -3.87
N VAL A 20 -4.85 3.79 -4.44
CA VAL A 20 -4.61 3.26 -5.78
C VAL A 20 -4.18 1.81 -5.67
N GLY A 21 -4.97 0.89 -6.24
CA GLY A 21 -4.88 -0.54 -6.02
C GLY A 21 -5.39 -0.88 -4.61
N ALA A 22 -6.62 -0.44 -4.33
CA ALA A 22 -7.20 -0.53 -3.00
C ALA A 22 -7.43 -1.98 -2.53
N GLY A 23 -7.49 -2.93 -3.49
CA GLY A 23 -7.82 -4.31 -3.22
C GLY A 23 -9.14 -4.41 -2.46
N PHE A 24 -9.16 -5.20 -1.39
CA PHE A 24 -10.32 -5.32 -0.51
C PHE A 24 -10.49 -4.13 0.47
N GLY A 25 -9.85 -2.98 0.23
CA GLY A 25 -10.15 -1.71 0.88
C GLY A 25 -9.58 -1.50 2.29
N ARG A 26 -8.63 -2.32 2.77
CA ARG A 26 -8.13 -2.25 4.16
C ARG A 26 -7.66 -0.85 4.60
N HIS A 27 -6.95 -0.11 3.73
CA HIS A 27 -6.49 1.25 4.03
C HIS A 27 -7.62 2.27 3.84
N VAL A 28 -8.50 2.06 2.85
CA VAL A 28 -9.69 2.88 2.61
C VAL A 28 -10.59 2.91 3.85
N PHE A 29 -10.87 1.74 4.44
CA PHE A 29 -11.71 1.62 5.63
C PHE A 29 -11.13 2.37 6.82
N GLU A 30 -9.82 2.27 7.02
CA GLU A 30 -9.16 2.98 8.11
C GLU A 30 -9.12 4.49 7.88
N CYS A 31 -8.88 4.95 6.65
CA CYS A 31 -8.98 6.37 6.29
C CYS A 31 -10.38 6.92 6.57
N ALA A 32 -11.42 6.17 6.19
CA ALA A 32 -12.82 6.58 6.42
C ALA A 32 -13.14 6.66 7.92
N ARG A 33 -12.70 5.68 8.74
CA ARG A 33 -12.86 5.71 10.20
C ARG A 33 -12.17 6.91 10.85
N ARG A 34 -11.07 7.37 10.28
CA ARG A 34 -10.34 8.58 10.72
C ARG A 34 -10.96 9.87 10.21
N GLY A 35 -12.13 9.81 9.56
CA GLY A 35 -12.87 10.97 9.10
C GLY A 35 -12.38 11.58 7.80
N ALA A 36 -11.61 10.86 7.00
CA ALA A 36 -11.19 11.30 5.68
C ALA A 36 -12.28 11.07 4.62
N ASP A 37 -12.28 11.88 3.57
CA ASP A 37 -13.08 11.68 2.36
C ASP A 37 -12.34 10.73 1.42
N VAL A 38 -12.84 9.49 1.28
CA VAL A 38 -12.09 8.43 0.61
C VAL A 38 -12.60 8.13 -0.80
N VAL A 39 -11.65 7.94 -1.70
CA VAL A 39 -11.84 7.37 -3.02
C VAL A 39 -10.93 6.15 -3.13
N ALA A 40 -11.49 5.01 -3.52
CA ALA A 40 -10.74 3.80 -3.83
C ALA A 40 -10.71 3.59 -5.35
N LEU A 41 -9.56 3.16 -5.87
CA LEU A 41 -9.43 2.76 -7.27
C LEU A 41 -8.72 1.41 -7.33
N ASP A 42 -9.29 0.49 -8.08
CA ASP A 42 -8.66 -0.79 -8.37
C ASP A 42 -8.85 -1.20 -9.84
N TYR A 43 -7.95 -2.04 -10.34
CA TYR A 43 -8.05 -2.60 -11.69
C TYR A 43 -9.03 -3.78 -11.74
N ALA A 44 -9.08 -4.58 -10.68
CA ALA A 44 -9.91 -5.77 -10.56
C ALA A 44 -11.36 -5.39 -10.20
N GLU A 45 -12.31 -5.82 -11.03
CA GLU A 45 -13.73 -5.49 -10.85
C GLU A 45 -14.32 -6.12 -9.58
N ASP A 46 -13.92 -7.35 -9.26
CA ASP A 46 -14.40 -8.06 -8.08
C ASP A 46 -14.00 -7.33 -6.79
N GLU A 47 -12.78 -6.83 -6.72
CA GLU A 47 -12.28 -6.05 -5.58
C GLU A 47 -13.02 -4.71 -5.44
N VAL A 48 -13.32 -4.04 -6.56
CA VAL A 48 -14.14 -2.82 -6.58
C VAL A 48 -15.55 -3.08 -6.01
N ILE A 49 -16.18 -4.19 -6.42
CA ILE A 49 -17.52 -4.56 -5.96
C ILE A 49 -17.51 -4.85 -4.46
N GLU A 50 -16.54 -5.67 -3.98
CA GLU A 50 -16.45 -6.05 -2.57
C GLU A 50 -16.11 -4.86 -1.66
N THR A 51 -15.16 -4.02 -2.07
CA THR A 51 -14.81 -2.80 -1.32
C THR A 51 -15.99 -1.84 -1.21
N ARG A 52 -16.77 -1.69 -2.29
CA ARG A 52 -18.00 -0.87 -2.28
C ARG A 52 -19.04 -1.44 -1.32
N ALA A 53 -19.28 -2.75 -1.37
CA ALA A 53 -20.22 -3.42 -0.48
C ALA A 53 -19.82 -3.29 0.98
N THR A 54 -18.55 -3.47 1.30
CA THR A 54 -18.03 -3.35 2.66
C THR A 54 -18.16 -1.92 3.19
N LEU A 55 -17.81 -0.90 2.39
CA LEU A 55 -18.01 0.51 2.78
C LEU A 55 -19.49 0.83 3.02
N GLY A 56 -20.39 0.32 2.17
CA GLY A 56 -21.84 0.43 2.38
C GLY A 56 -22.27 -0.18 3.71
N GLY A 57 -21.84 -1.39 4.02
CA GLY A 57 -22.10 -2.05 5.31
C GLY A 57 -21.54 -1.28 6.52
N MET A 58 -20.39 -0.63 6.38
CA MET A 58 -19.82 0.23 7.44
C MET A 58 -20.66 1.49 7.67
N VAL A 59 -21.24 2.07 6.62
CA VAL A 59 -22.19 3.19 6.73
C VAL A 59 -23.46 2.74 7.44
N ASP A 60 -24.04 1.61 7.03
CA ASP A 60 -25.26 1.06 7.62
C ASP A 60 -25.06 0.71 9.11
N ALA A 61 -23.85 0.27 9.47
CA ALA A 61 -23.46 -0.02 10.86
C ALA A 61 -23.08 1.24 11.67
N GLY A 62 -23.11 2.43 11.08
CA GLY A 62 -22.74 3.70 11.73
C GLY A 62 -21.25 3.82 12.06
N GLN A 63 -20.39 3.04 11.42
CA GLN A 63 -18.94 3.09 11.64
C GLN A 63 -18.27 4.24 10.88
N ILE A 64 -18.85 4.66 9.76
CA ILE A 64 -18.41 5.80 8.95
C ILE A 64 -19.61 6.61 8.50
N ASP A 65 -19.41 7.89 8.27
CA ASP A 65 -20.42 8.77 7.68
C ASP A 65 -20.50 8.53 6.17
N ILE A 66 -21.71 8.43 5.61
CA ILE A 66 -21.94 8.29 4.16
C ILE A 66 -21.26 9.41 3.37
N ASP A 67 -21.18 10.62 3.93
CA ASP A 67 -20.55 11.76 3.29
C ASP A 67 -19.02 11.61 3.16
N ARG A 68 -18.39 10.66 3.88
CA ARG A 68 -16.95 10.34 3.76
C ARG A 68 -16.64 9.39 2.61
N PHE A 69 -17.64 8.67 2.15
CA PHE A 69 -17.49 7.74 1.03
C PHE A 69 -17.73 8.49 -0.29
N LYS A 70 -16.65 8.77 -1.04
CA LYS A 70 -16.73 9.52 -2.32
C LYS A 70 -16.76 8.62 -3.54
N GLY A 71 -16.44 7.34 -3.40
CA GLY A 71 -16.58 6.35 -4.47
C GLY A 71 -15.53 5.23 -4.46
N VAL A 72 -15.90 4.13 -5.11
CA VAL A 72 -14.98 3.06 -5.52
C VAL A 72 -15.07 2.93 -7.02
N LEU A 73 -13.93 3.02 -7.70
CA LEU A 73 -13.83 3.10 -9.15
C LEU A 73 -12.96 1.96 -9.68
N ARG A 74 -13.34 1.40 -10.82
CA ARG A 74 -12.43 0.59 -11.60
C ARG A 74 -11.56 1.51 -12.46
N GLY A 75 -10.23 1.31 -12.45
CA GLY A 75 -9.32 2.15 -13.23
C GLY A 75 -7.91 1.61 -13.31
N ASP A 76 -7.13 2.23 -14.19
CA ASP A 76 -5.72 1.94 -14.42
C ASP A 76 -4.86 3.00 -13.70
N ALA A 77 -3.92 2.54 -12.86
CA ALA A 77 -3.01 3.40 -12.12
C ALA A 77 -2.09 4.24 -13.03
N THR A 78 -1.83 3.77 -14.26
CA THR A 78 -1.02 4.51 -15.25
C THR A 78 -1.78 5.63 -15.93
N ARG A 79 -3.11 5.74 -15.70
CA ARG A 79 -3.98 6.78 -16.26
C ARG A 79 -5.15 7.07 -15.34
N LEU A 80 -4.88 7.80 -14.27
CA LEU A 80 -5.89 8.11 -13.24
C LEU A 80 -6.94 9.10 -13.75
N PRO A 81 -8.26 8.81 -13.59
CA PRO A 81 -9.35 9.64 -14.10
C PRO A 81 -9.65 10.85 -13.19
N PHE A 82 -8.62 11.49 -12.66
CA PHE A 82 -8.73 12.63 -11.76
C PHE A 82 -7.93 13.82 -12.27
N ALA A 83 -8.40 15.03 -11.96
CA ALA A 83 -7.65 16.25 -12.25
C ALA A 83 -6.38 16.35 -11.40
N ASP A 84 -5.43 17.17 -11.85
CA ASP A 84 -4.23 17.50 -11.09
C ASP A 84 -4.59 18.06 -9.71
N HIS A 85 -3.78 17.73 -8.71
CA HIS A 85 -3.91 18.31 -7.37
C HIS A 85 -5.28 18.10 -6.70
N SER A 86 -5.89 16.93 -6.92
CA SER A 86 -7.23 16.59 -6.41
C SER A 86 -7.23 16.02 -5.01
N PHE A 87 -6.11 15.45 -4.54
CA PHE A 87 -6.05 14.70 -3.29
C PHE A 87 -5.02 15.28 -2.32
N ASP A 88 -5.37 15.27 -1.02
CA ASP A 88 -4.46 15.64 0.06
C ASP A 88 -3.50 14.50 0.41
N VAL A 89 -3.97 13.25 0.22
CA VAL A 89 -3.22 12.03 0.47
C VAL A 89 -3.43 11.04 -0.67
N VAL A 90 -2.33 10.40 -1.12
CA VAL A 90 -2.36 9.27 -2.04
C VAL A 90 -1.66 8.09 -1.40
N ILE A 91 -2.33 6.94 -1.42
CA ILE A 91 -1.83 5.66 -0.91
C ILE A 91 -1.74 4.68 -2.08
N THR A 92 -0.72 3.84 -2.09
CA THR A 92 -0.64 2.64 -2.93
C THR A 92 0.06 1.54 -2.15
N SER A 93 -0.55 0.36 -2.06
CA SER A 93 -0.05 -0.68 -1.16
C SER A 93 -0.01 -2.05 -1.83
N GLU A 94 1.20 -2.56 -2.06
CA GLU A 94 1.45 -3.84 -2.76
C GLU A 94 0.86 -3.83 -4.18
N VAL A 95 1.19 -2.82 -4.97
CA VAL A 95 0.64 -2.57 -6.32
C VAL A 95 1.74 -2.37 -7.36
N LEU A 96 2.74 -1.55 -7.04
CA LEU A 96 3.76 -1.13 -8.03
C LEU A 96 4.58 -2.30 -8.59
N GLU A 97 4.74 -3.38 -7.83
CA GLU A 97 5.40 -4.61 -8.25
C GLU A 97 4.64 -5.38 -9.32
N HIS A 98 3.35 -5.11 -9.51
CA HIS A 98 2.49 -5.73 -10.52
C HIS A 98 2.41 -4.91 -11.82
N ILE A 99 2.73 -3.61 -11.78
CA ILE A 99 2.54 -2.70 -12.92
C ILE A 99 3.80 -2.67 -13.79
N GLN A 100 3.68 -2.97 -15.09
CA GLN A 100 4.83 -2.95 -16.02
C GLN A 100 5.42 -1.54 -16.15
N ASP A 101 4.59 -0.52 -16.35
CA ASP A 101 5.01 0.89 -16.39
C ASP A 101 4.77 1.58 -15.04
N ASP A 102 5.58 1.20 -14.06
CA ASP A 102 5.51 1.77 -12.72
C ASP A 102 5.89 3.26 -12.68
N VAL A 103 6.70 3.71 -13.63
CA VAL A 103 7.08 5.13 -13.74
C VAL A 103 5.87 5.98 -14.12
N ALA A 104 5.06 5.53 -15.09
CA ALA A 104 3.81 6.21 -15.44
C ALA A 104 2.83 6.20 -14.28
N ALA A 105 2.68 5.07 -13.58
CA ALA A 105 1.79 4.97 -12.42
C ALA A 105 2.21 5.93 -11.29
N ILE A 106 3.50 5.96 -10.93
CA ILE A 106 4.02 6.89 -9.92
C ILE A 106 3.81 8.35 -10.35
N ALA A 107 4.07 8.68 -11.62
CA ALA A 107 3.85 10.02 -12.16
C ALA A 107 2.38 10.47 -12.04
N GLU A 108 1.42 9.59 -12.37
CA GLU A 108 -0.01 9.86 -12.24
C GLU A 108 -0.44 10.05 -10.77
N MET A 109 0.04 9.19 -9.86
CA MET A 109 -0.21 9.34 -8.42
C MET A 109 0.31 10.68 -7.90
N VAL A 110 1.52 11.09 -8.32
CA VAL A 110 2.07 12.39 -7.94
C VAL A 110 1.34 13.54 -8.64
N ARG A 111 0.89 13.39 -9.89
CA ARG A 111 0.10 14.40 -10.60
C ARG A 111 -1.16 14.77 -9.84
N VAL A 112 -1.93 13.75 -9.42
CA VAL A 112 -3.21 13.96 -8.71
C VAL A 112 -3.05 14.41 -7.27
N LEU A 113 -1.86 14.23 -6.67
CA LEU A 113 -1.53 14.70 -5.33
C LEU A 113 -1.34 16.22 -5.32
N LYS A 114 -1.89 16.91 -4.32
CA LYS A 114 -1.70 18.36 -4.12
C LYS A 114 -0.25 18.68 -3.78
N PRO A 115 0.29 19.86 -4.16
CA PRO A 115 1.56 20.34 -3.62
C PRO A 115 1.53 20.39 -2.08
N GLY A 116 2.51 19.76 -1.44
CA GLY A 116 2.53 19.57 0.01
C GLY A 116 1.62 18.44 0.52
N GLY A 117 0.94 17.72 -0.36
CA GLY A 117 0.15 16.54 -0.02
C GLY A 117 1.03 15.34 0.34
N HIS A 118 0.47 14.41 1.09
CA HIS A 118 1.18 13.25 1.64
C HIS A 118 1.02 12.02 0.75
N PHE A 119 2.08 11.23 0.69
CA PHE A 119 2.14 10.01 -0.10
C PHE A 119 2.64 8.84 0.74
N ALA A 120 2.04 7.66 0.56
CA ALA A 120 2.59 6.42 1.07
C ALA A 120 2.54 5.33 0.01
N ALA A 121 3.66 4.61 -0.15
CA ALA A 121 3.74 3.43 -1.00
C ALA A 121 4.28 2.25 -0.21
N THR A 122 3.71 1.06 -0.41
CA THR A 122 4.29 -0.19 0.08
C THR A 122 4.56 -1.14 -1.07
N VAL A 123 5.65 -1.87 -0.96
CA VAL A 123 6.01 -2.97 -1.87
C VAL A 123 6.62 -4.11 -1.06
N PRO A 124 6.66 -5.33 -1.58
CA PRO A 124 7.40 -6.43 -0.96
C PRO A 124 8.86 -6.04 -0.71
N ALA A 125 9.36 -6.31 0.49
CA ALA A 125 10.73 -6.02 0.84
C ALA A 125 11.69 -6.96 0.11
N TRP A 126 12.78 -6.42 -0.43
CA TRP A 126 13.70 -7.12 -1.33
C TRP A 126 14.17 -8.49 -0.82
N PHE A 127 14.59 -8.58 0.44
CA PHE A 127 15.17 -9.81 0.99
C PHE A 127 14.13 -10.94 1.14
N PRO A 128 12.97 -10.74 1.81
CA PRO A 128 11.93 -11.78 1.87
C PRO A 128 11.39 -12.17 0.50
N GLU A 129 11.21 -11.21 -0.39
CA GLU A 129 10.68 -11.44 -1.73
C GLU A 129 11.66 -12.23 -2.60
N LYS A 130 12.96 -11.95 -2.48
CA LYS A 130 13.99 -12.70 -3.17
C LYS A 130 13.97 -14.19 -2.79
N ILE A 131 13.70 -14.50 -1.53
CA ILE A 131 13.57 -15.89 -1.07
C ILE A 131 12.33 -16.54 -1.69
N ASN A 132 11.19 -15.85 -1.75
CA ASN A 132 9.98 -16.37 -2.42
C ASN A 132 10.28 -16.76 -3.86
N TRP A 133 10.95 -15.88 -4.62
CA TRP A 133 11.32 -16.14 -6.02
C TRP A 133 12.31 -17.31 -6.18
N MET A 134 13.23 -17.48 -5.21
CA MET A 134 14.15 -18.61 -5.21
C MET A 134 13.48 -19.95 -4.89
N LEU A 135 12.41 -19.93 -4.09
CA LEU A 135 11.69 -21.13 -3.66
C LEU A 135 10.63 -21.58 -4.67
N SER A 136 10.05 -20.68 -5.45
CA SER A 136 9.00 -21.04 -6.41
C SER A 136 8.94 -20.09 -7.59
N ASP A 137 9.14 -20.64 -8.78
CA ASP A 137 8.88 -19.94 -10.04
C ASP A 137 7.38 -19.68 -10.29
N GLU A 138 6.49 -20.43 -9.64
CA GLU A 138 5.02 -20.26 -9.78
C GLU A 138 4.48 -19.10 -8.96
N TYR A 139 5.32 -18.47 -8.14
CA TYR A 139 4.94 -17.35 -7.27
C TYR A 139 4.93 -16.00 -8.01
N HIS A 140 5.69 -15.86 -9.09
CA HIS A 140 5.88 -14.59 -9.80
C HIS A 140 5.60 -14.70 -11.31
N ALA A 141 5.49 -13.56 -11.99
CA ALA A 141 5.31 -13.50 -13.44
C ALA A 141 6.54 -14.08 -14.19
N PRO A 142 6.37 -14.66 -15.37
CA PRO A 142 5.11 -14.78 -16.12
C PRO A 142 4.26 -16.01 -15.76
N LYS A 143 4.72 -16.89 -14.84
CA LYS A 143 4.03 -18.14 -14.51
C LYS A 143 2.79 -17.93 -13.61
N SER A 144 2.74 -16.82 -12.86
CA SER A 144 1.56 -16.42 -12.10
C SER A 144 0.89 -15.24 -12.79
N GLU A 145 -0.34 -15.42 -13.22
CA GLU A 145 -1.17 -14.31 -13.71
C GLU A 145 -1.39 -13.30 -12.57
N GLY A 146 -1.14 -12.02 -12.83
CA GLY A 146 -1.14 -11.00 -11.78
C GLY A 146 0.01 -11.09 -10.77
N GLY A 147 1.01 -11.97 -10.99
CA GLY A 147 2.18 -12.11 -10.14
C GLY A 147 3.12 -10.91 -10.23
N HIS A 148 4.06 -10.83 -9.27
CA HIS A 148 5.04 -9.77 -9.24
C HIS A 148 5.93 -9.80 -10.48
N VAL A 149 6.05 -8.67 -11.17
CA VAL A 149 6.91 -8.53 -12.36
C VAL A 149 8.31 -8.04 -12.00
N ARG A 150 8.52 -7.56 -10.76
CA ARG A 150 9.81 -7.08 -10.25
C ARG A 150 9.92 -7.17 -8.75
N ILE A 151 11.17 -7.10 -8.28
CA ILE A 151 11.50 -6.93 -6.85
C ILE A 151 12.19 -5.58 -6.70
N TYR A 152 11.65 -4.69 -5.89
CA TYR A 152 12.27 -3.40 -5.62
C TYR A 152 13.36 -3.48 -4.56
N SER A 153 14.50 -2.88 -4.84
CA SER A 153 15.38 -2.43 -3.77
C SER A 153 14.87 -1.11 -3.18
N ALA A 154 15.17 -0.85 -1.90
CA ALA A 154 14.80 0.42 -1.27
C ALA A 154 15.40 1.63 -2.00
N THR A 155 16.63 1.50 -2.49
CA THR A 155 17.31 2.55 -3.25
C THR A 155 16.64 2.85 -4.58
N GLU A 156 16.25 1.80 -5.32
CA GLU A 156 15.58 1.94 -6.61
C GLU A 156 14.23 2.65 -6.47
N LEU A 157 13.36 2.16 -5.56
CA LEU A 157 12.05 2.78 -5.37
C LEU A 157 12.18 4.21 -4.85
N SER A 158 13.10 4.46 -3.90
CA SER A 158 13.39 5.83 -3.43
C SER A 158 13.79 6.77 -4.57
N ALA A 159 14.63 6.30 -5.50
CA ALA A 159 15.05 7.10 -6.64
C ALA A 159 13.86 7.43 -7.56
N LYS A 160 13.01 6.44 -7.89
CA LYS A 160 11.81 6.65 -8.72
C LYS A 160 10.84 7.65 -8.08
N LEU A 161 10.56 7.50 -6.76
CA LEU A 161 9.68 8.40 -6.03
C LEU A 161 10.21 9.83 -5.99
N ARG A 162 11.52 10.02 -5.74
CA ARG A 162 12.14 11.35 -5.77
C ARG A 162 12.14 11.97 -7.16
N THR A 163 12.43 11.18 -8.20
CA THR A 163 12.38 11.66 -9.59
C THR A 163 10.98 12.13 -9.99
N ALA A 164 9.93 11.52 -9.43
CA ALA A 164 8.56 11.94 -9.63
C ALA A 164 8.16 13.21 -8.85
N GLY A 165 9.03 13.76 -8.00
CA GLY A 165 8.79 15.00 -7.27
C GLY A 165 8.33 14.82 -5.81
N LEU A 166 8.64 13.66 -5.20
CA LEU A 166 8.36 13.42 -3.77
C LEU A 166 9.60 13.65 -2.91
N ASP A 167 9.44 14.44 -1.85
CA ASP A 167 10.40 14.59 -0.77
C ASP A 167 10.15 13.48 0.26
N LEU A 168 11.00 12.44 0.26
CA LEU A 168 10.83 11.28 1.13
C LEU A 168 11.16 11.65 2.59
N GLN A 169 10.21 11.36 3.48
CA GLN A 169 10.29 11.65 4.91
C GLN A 169 10.85 10.48 5.74
N GLY A 170 10.76 9.26 5.19
CA GLY A 170 11.23 8.06 5.86
C GLY A 170 10.68 6.79 5.23
N HIS A 171 11.14 5.68 5.78
CA HIS A 171 10.62 4.35 5.45
C HIS A 171 10.77 3.41 6.64
N HIS A 172 9.95 2.36 6.68
CA HIS A 172 10.11 1.26 7.63
C HIS A 172 9.70 -0.06 6.98
N ARG A 173 10.00 -1.17 7.65
CA ARG A 173 9.52 -2.50 7.26
C ARG A 173 8.46 -2.99 8.23
N ALA A 174 7.55 -3.82 7.73
CA ALA A 174 6.44 -4.35 8.51
C ALA A 174 6.21 -5.84 8.21
N HIS A 175 5.51 -6.51 9.13
CA HIS A 175 5.00 -7.87 8.94
C HIS A 175 6.09 -8.94 8.86
N ALA A 176 7.05 -8.92 9.78
CA ALA A 176 8.13 -9.90 9.85
C ALA A 176 7.60 -11.34 10.00
N LEU A 177 6.54 -11.53 10.79
CA LEU A 177 5.93 -12.85 11.02
C LEU A 177 5.25 -13.42 9.77
N HIS A 178 5.01 -12.59 8.74
CA HIS A 178 4.42 -13.06 7.48
C HIS A 178 5.46 -13.62 6.50
N SER A 179 6.73 -13.23 6.60
CA SER A 179 7.77 -13.70 5.69
C SER A 179 7.96 -15.22 5.75
N PRO A 180 8.10 -15.87 6.93
CA PRO A 180 8.23 -17.31 7.00
C PRO A 180 7.00 -18.07 6.50
N TYR A 181 5.79 -17.50 6.63
CA TYR A 181 4.57 -18.07 6.05
C TYR A 181 4.67 -18.16 4.53
N TRP A 182 5.07 -17.06 3.86
CA TRP A 182 5.21 -17.05 2.41
C TRP A 182 6.35 -17.93 1.91
N TRP A 183 7.47 -18.00 2.65
CA TRP A 183 8.55 -18.94 2.34
C TRP A 183 8.08 -20.38 2.40
N LEU A 184 7.31 -20.74 3.45
CA LEU A 184 6.71 -22.06 3.58
C LEU A 184 5.76 -22.34 2.41
N LYS A 185 4.87 -21.40 2.08
CA LYS A 185 3.95 -21.54 0.92
C LYS A 185 4.72 -21.77 -0.39
N CYS A 186 5.74 -20.97 -0.65
CA CYS A 186 6.57 -21.14 -1.85
C CYS A 186 7.30 -22.49 -1.87
N ALA A 187 7.81 -22.95 -0.73
CA ALA A 187 8.55 -24.21 -0.64
C ALA A 187 7.68 -25.46 -0.86
N VAL A 188 6.39 -25.41 -0.47
CA VAL A 188 5.47 -26.56 -0.62
C VAL A 188 4.53 -26.43 -1.84
N GLY A 189 4.66 -25.34 -2.58
CA GLY A 189 3.78 -24.95 -3.69
C GLY A 189 2.81 -23.83 -3.28
N PRO A 190 2.86 -22.65 -3.95
CA PRO A 190 2.12 -21.46 -3.54
C PRO A 190 0.59 -21.64 -3.58
N ARG A 191 0.09 -22.64 -4.29
CA ARG A 191 -1.34 -23.00 -4.38
C ARG A 191 -1.74 -24.15 -3.46
N ASN A 192 -0.80 -24.72 -2.69
CA ASN A 192 -1.05 -25.87 -1.81
C ASN A 192 -1.54 -25.42 -0.43
N ASP A 193 -2.79 -24.98 -0.35
CA ASP A 193 -3.43 -24.53 0.89
C ASP A 193 -3.78 -25.68 1.85
N ASP A 194 -3.84 -26.93 1.34
CA ASP A 194 -4.15 -28.13 2.13
C ASP A 194 -2.96 -28.65 2.94
N ASN A 195 -1.76 -28.11 2.72
CA ASN A 195 -0.59 -28.49 3.50
C ASN A 195 -0.79 -28.16 4.99
N ALA A 196 -0.61 -29.16 5.87
CA ALA A 196 -0.87 -29.02 7.29
C ALA A 196 -0.02 -27.94 7.98
N ALA A 197 1.24 -27.75 7.55
CA ALA A 197 2.12 -26.73 8.11
C ALA A 197 1.68 -25.32 7.67
N VAL A 198 1.29 -25.15 6.39
CA VAL A 198 0.73 -23.89 5.86
C VAL A 198 -0.54 -23.52 6.60
N ARG A 199 -1.46 -24.48 6.78
CA ARG A 199 -2.72 -24.24 7.49
C ARG A 199 -2.49 -23.81 8.94
N ARG A 200 -1.62 -24.51 9.69
CA ARG A 200 -1.29 -24.14 11.08
C ARG A 200 -0.64 -22.77 11.19
N TYR A 201 0.24 -22.45 10.24
CA TYR A 201 0.88 -21.13 10.26
C TYR A 201 -0.13 -20.03 9.92
N ARG A 202 -1.06 -20.27 8.99
CA ARG A 202 -2.16 -19.35 8.68
C ARG A 202 -3.05 -19.12 9.91
N GLU A 203 -3.46 -20.19 10.60
CA GLU A 203 -4.23 -20.10 11.86
C GLU A 203 -3.49 -19.25 12.93
N PHE A 204 -2.16 -19.40 13.01
CA PHE A 204 -1.35 -18.55 13.88
C PHE A 204 -1.39 -17.07 13.48
N LEU A 205 -1.26 -16.76 12.18
CA LEU A 205 -1.34 -15.36 11.70
C LEU A 205 -2.75 -14.78 11.85
N GLU A 206 -3.79 -15.57 11.64
CA GLU A 206 -5.18 -15.16 11.87
C GLU A 206 -5.41 -14.83 13.35
N TRP A 207 -4.91 -15.68 14.25
CA TRP A 207 -4.92 -15.41 15.69
C TRP A 207 -4.14 -14.14 16.05
N ASP A 208 -2.95 -13.96 15.49
CA ASP A 208 -2.13 -12.77 15.70
C ASP A 208 -2.85 -11.48 15.28
N ILE A 209 -3.51 -11.50 14.11
CA ILE A 209 -4.26 -10.35 13.58
C ILE A 209 -5.49 -10.03 14.43
N THR A 210 -6.19 -11.07 14.92
CA THR A 210 -7.46 -10.93 15.65
C THR A 210 -7.24 -10.53 17.10
N GLU A 211 -6.34 -11.22 17.80
CA GLU A 211 -6.13 -11.03 19.24
C GLU A 211 -5.05 -9.98 19.55
N GLN A 212 -4.18 -9.67 18.57
CA GLN A 212 -3.08 -8.69 18.70
C GLN A 212 -2.26 -8.85 20.00
N PRO A 213 -1.74 -10.05 20.28
CA PRO A 213 -1.04 -10.30 21.53
C PRO A 213 0.28 -9.52 21.58
N ARG A 214 0.59 -8.93 22.72
CA ARG A 214 1.79 -8.10 22.91
C ARG A 214 3.10 -8.82 22.55
N VAL A 215 3.14 -10.15 22.73
CA VAL A 215 4.33 -10.95 22.44
C VAL A 215 4.64 -10.96 20.94
N THR A 216 3.64 -11.13 20.09
CA THR A 216 3.80 -11.12 18.63
C THR A 216 4.02 -9.70 18.10
N GLU A 217 3.37 -8.69 18.67
CA GLU A 217 3.62 -7.29 18.37
C GLU A 217 5.10 -6.89 18.63
N VAL A 218 5.64 -7.28 19.79
CA VAL A 218 7.04 -7.03 20.12
C VAL A 218 7.97 -7.82 19.19
N ALA A 219 7.67 -9.10 18.93
CA ALA A 219 8.45 -9.93 18.02
C ALA A 219 8.45 -9.36 16.60
N ASP A 220 7.29 -8.98 16.08
CA ASP A 220 7.16 -8.37 14.75
C ASP A 220 7.99 -7.09 14.66
N ARG A 221 7.87 -6.19 15.63
CA ARG A 221 8.63 -4.93 15.69
C ARG A 221 10.15 -5.16 15.72
N LEU A 222 10.63 -6.13 16.49
CA LEU A 222 12.07 -6.43 16.60
C LEU A 222 12.61 -7.10 15.35
N LEU A 223 11.82 -7.95 14.67
CA LEU A 223 12.23 -8.70 13.50
C LEU A 223 12.01 -7.95 12.18
N SER A 224 11.06 -7.01 12.14
CA SER A 224 10.70 -6.28 10.90
C SER A 224 11.85 -5.55 10.23
N PRO A 225 12.86 -4.99 10.91
CA PRO A 225 14.02 -4.39 10.23
C PRO A 225 14.77 -5.35 9.29
N ILE A 226 14.70 -6.67 9.56
CA ILE A 226 15.38 -7.70 8.75
C ILE A 226 14.38 -8.52 7.95
N LEU A 227 13.34 -9.03 8.62
CA LEU A 227 12.40 -10.01 8.07
C LEU A 227 11.08 -9.38 7.61
N GLY A 228 10.87 -8.07 7.79
CA GLY A 228 9.62 -7.42 7.38
C GLY A 228 9.28 -7.72 5.94
N LYS A 229 8.08 -8.29 5.72
CA LYS A 229 7.59 -8.69 4.39
C LYS A 229 7.46 -7.51 3.45
N SER A 230 6.98 -6.39 3.97
CA SER A 230 6.74 -5.18 3.19
C SER A 230 7.66 -4.04 3.64
N ILE A 231 8.03 -3.18 2.71
CA ILE A 231 8.69 -1.90 2.98
C ILE A 231 7.73 -0.76 2.63
N VAL A 232 7.60 0.20 3.53
CA VAL A 232 6.72 1.37 3.42
C VAL A 232 7.56 2.61 3.24
N PHE A 233 7.23 3.44 2.25
CA PHE A 233 7.82 4.76 2.04
C PHE A 233 6.79 5.84 2.30
N TYR A 234 7.22 6.90 2.96
CA TYR A 234 6.43 8.12 3.17
C TYR A 234 7.10 9.28 2.47
N GLY A 235 6.29 10.13 1.85
CA GLY A 235 6.76 11.30 1.14
C GLY A 235 5.74 12.42 1.15
N VAL A 236 6.22 13.60 0.79
CA VAL A 236 5.40 14.80 0.59
C VAL A 236 5.69 15.32 -0.81
N LYS A 237 4.66 15.67 -1.56
CA LYS A 237 4.87 16.29 -2.88
C LYS A 237 5.52 17.65 -2.70
N SER A 238 6.67 17.84 -3.35
CA SER A 238 7.41 19.10 -3.31
C SER A 238 6.50 20.26 -3.70
N ARG A 239 6.50 21.32 -2.88
CA ARG A 239 5.89 22.59 -3.26
C ARG A 239 6.83 23.21 -4.27
N GLY A 240 6.53 23.11 -5.56
CA GLY A 240 7.37 23.67 -6.62
C GLY A 240 7.99 25.01 -6.18
N VAL A 241 9.27 25.23 -6.46
CA VAL A 241 9.94 26.48 -6.16
C VAL A 241 9.15 27.58 -6.89
N HIS A 242 8.41 28.41 -6.15
CA HIS A 242 7.82 29.62 -6.70
C HIS A 242 8.97 30.53 -7.10
N PRO A 243 9.11 30.96 -8.36
CA PRO A 243 10.22 31.81 -8.82
C PRO A 243 10.27 33.19 -8.15
N ASP A 244 9.33 33.54 -7.30
CA ASP A 244 9.17 34.88 -6.72
C ASP A 244 9.99 35.14 -5.44
N ARG A 245 10.88 34.25 -4.99
CA ARG A 245 11.75 34.50 -3.82
C ARG A 245 13.14 35.06 -4.11
N GLU A 246 13.49 35.26 -5.39
CA GLU A 246 14.81 35.84 -5.73
C GLU A 246 14.87 37.38 -5.72
N HIS A 247 13.77 38.10 -5.44
CA HIS A 247 13.75 39.58 -5.49
C HIS A 247 13.57 40.27 -4.13
N ALA A 248 13.70 39.56 -3.01
CA ALA A 248 13.53 40.17 -1.68
C ALA A 248 14.84 40.36 -0.88
N VAL A 249 16.01 40.35 -1.54
CA VAL A 249 17.29 40.72 -0.90
C VAL A 249 18.07 41.61 -1.87
N ARG A 250 17.72 42.86 -1.93
CA ARG A 250 18.62 44.00 -2.27
C ARG A 250 18.27 45.21 -1.42
#